data_b0ab09732142b096d2084fa3cc56f481
#
_entry.id   b0ab09732142b096d2084fa3cc56f481
#
_cell.length_a   1.000
_cell.length_b   1.000
_cell.length_c   1.000
_cell.angle_alpha   90.00
_cell.angle_beta   90.00
_cell.angle_gamma   90.00
#
_symmetry.space_group_name_H-M   'P 1'
#
loop_
_entity.id
_entity.type
_entity.pdbx_description
1 polymer ?
#
loop_
_entity_poly.entity_id
_entity_poly.type
_entity_poly.pdbx_seq_one_letter_code
_entity_poly.pdbx_strand_id
1 'polypeptide(L)'
;MGKDVIVACDFASREATLNFLDKFANCERKPFLKIGMELYYAEGPSIVKEIKARGHKIFLDLKLHDIPNTVKKAMAVLSNLDVDITNLHAAGTTAMMKGALEGLTRPDGTRPLLIAVTQLTSTDQESMERDLLIKEPIDEVVMHYAETAKNAGLDGIVCSPLEAGKVHGRCGENFLTITPGVRFADGDVGDQKRVMTPAAAKEIGSDYIVVGRPITAAADPVAAYERCVAEFCD
;
A
#
# COMPACT_ATOMS: atom_id res chain seq x y z
N MET A 1 14.19 7.46 -0.50
CA MET A 1 14.05 6.10 0.05
C MET A 1 14.34 5.10 -1.07
N GLY A 2 14.94 3.94 -0.75
CA GLY A 2 15.17 2.92 -1.78
C GLY A 2 13.89 2.16 -2.13
N LYS A 3 13.87 1.50 -3.29
CA LYS A 3 12.78 0.61 -3.73
C LYS A 3 12.63 -0.58 -2.77
N ASP A 4 11.40 -1.04 -2.52
CA ASP A 4 11.15 -2.24 -1.70
C ASP A 4 9.91 -3.02 -2.16
N VAL A 5 9.88 -4.31 -1.83
CA VAL A 5 8.79 -5.24 -2.13
C VAL A 5 7.93 -5.42 -0.89
N ILE A 6 6.65 -5.11 -0.98
CA ILE A 6 5.66 -5.30 0.07
C ILE A 6 4.84 -6.56 -0.24
N VAL A 7 4.87 -7.55 0.66
CA VAL A 7 4.10 -8.78 0.52
C VAL A 7 2.71 -8.59 1.11
N ALA A 8 1.67 -8.79 0.31
CA ALA A 8 0.29 -8.70 0.79
C ALA A 8 -0.11 -9.97 1.55
N CYS A 9 -0.20 -9.87 2.88
CA CYS A 9 -0.63 -10.93 3.77
C CYS A 9 -2.17 -10.93 3.91
N ASP A 10 -2.85 -11.28 2.82
CA ASP A 10 -4.31 -11.39 2.79
C ASP A 10 -4.70 -12.82 3.21
N PHE A 11 -4.41 -13.17 4.48
CA PHE A 11 -4.74 -14.44 5.10
C PHE A 11 -5.94 -14.28 6.03
N ALA A 12 -6.77 -15.31 6.10
CA ALA A 12 -8.00 -15.29 6.91
C ALA A 12 -7.76 -15.45 8.43
N SER A 13 -6.54 -15.82 8.84
CA SER A 13 -6.24 -16.07 10.26
C SER A 13 -4.79 -15.77 10.64
N ARG A 14 -4.60 -15.56 11.94
CA ARG A 14 -3.30 -15.45 12.59
C ARG A 14 -2.42 -16.68 12.29
N GLU A 15 -2.96 -17.88 12.47
CA GLU A 15 -2.22 -19.12 12.26
C GLU A 15 -1.65 -19.22 10.85
N ALA A 16 -2.49 -18.98 9.82
CA ALA A 16 -2.05 -19.00 8.44
C ALA A 16 -0.96 -17.95 8.17
N THR A 17 -1.12 -16.76 8.74
CA THR A 17 -0.12 -15.68 8.63
C THR A 17 1.21 -16.08 9.26
N LEU A 18 1.19 -16.60 10.49
CA LEU A 18 2.41 -16.94 11.20
C LEU A 18 3.14 -18.12 10.56
N ASN A 19 2.41 -19.15 10.10
CA ASN A 19 2.96 -20.27 9.35
C ASN A 19 3.64 -19.82 8.04
N PHE A 20 3.08 -18.80 7.37
CA PHE A 20 3.73 -18.18 6.22
C PHE A 20 5.02 -17.46 6.64
N LEU A 21 5.01 -16.66 7.70
CA LEU A 21 6.18 -15.91 8.17
C LEU A 21 7.30 -16.80 8.71
N ASP A 22 6.97 -17.96 9.27
CA ASP A 22 7.96 -18.92 9.76
C ASP A 22 8.90 -19.41 8.65
N LYS A 23 8.43 -19.43 7.39
CA LYS A 23 9.27 -19.74 6.22
C LYS A 23 10.41 -18.74 6.02
N PHE A 24 10.25 -17.51 6.48
CA PHE A 24 11.24 -16.43 6.40
C PHE A 24 12.08 -16.26 7.67
N ALA A 25 11.95 -17.16 8.66
CA ALA A 25 12.62 -17.01 9.95
C ALA A 25 14.15 -16.92 9.82
N ASN A 26 14.74 -17.65 8.86
CA ASN A 26 16.19 -17.69 8.63
C ASN A 26 16.65 -16.78 7.48
N CYS A 27 15.76 -16.01 6.86
CA CYS A 27 16.13 -15.08 5.79
C CYS A 27 16.81 -13.84 6.39
N GLU A 28 17.91 -13.41 5.78
CA GLU A 28 18.61 -12.18 6.17
C GLU A 28 17.70 -10.95 5.96
N ARG A 29 17.04 -10.87 4.80
CA ARG A 29 16.07 -9.82 4.49
C ARG A 29 14.68 -10.27 4.92
N LYS A 30 14.13 -9.60 5.94
CA LYS A 30 12.73 -9.81 6.35
C LYS A 30 11.78 -9.11 5.38
N PRO A 31 10.73 -9.78 4.86
CA PRO A 31 9.75 -9.12 4.01
C PRO A 31 9.08 -7.92 4.68
N PHE A 32 8.86 -6.85 3.94
CA PHE A 32 7.93 -5.79 4.30
C PHE A 32 6.51 -6.31 4.04
N LEU A 33 5.62 -6.24 5.01
CA LEU A 33 4.31 -6.89 4.98
C LEU A 33 3.17 -5.88 4.90
N LYS A 34 2.19 -6.13 4.04
CA LYS A 34 0.92 -5.41 4.07
C LYS A 34 -0.10 -6.24 4.85
N ILE A 35 -0.67 -5.65 5.89
CA ILE A 35 -1.80 -6.20 6.63
C ILE A 35 -3.06 -5.49 6.15
N GLY A 36 -3.95 -6.21 5.48
CA GLY A 36 -5.21 -5.70 4.98
C GLY A 36 -6.35 -5.78 5.99
N MET A 37 -7.54 -5.35 5.56
CA MET A 37 -8.75 -5.28 6.39
C MET A 37 -9.15 -6.66 6.92
N GLU A 38 -9.11 -7.72 6.10
CA GLU A 38 -9.53 -9.07 6.49
C GLU A 38 -8.77 -9.54 7.74
N LEU A 39 -7.46 -9.61 7.66
CA LEU A 39 -6.63 -10.06 8.78
C LEU A 39 -6.72 -9.13 10.00
N TYR A 40 -6.73 -7.82 9.76
CA TYR A 40 -6.79 -6.86 10.86
C TYR A 40 -8.13 -6.90 11.60
N TYR A 41 -9.24 -7.04 10.91
CA TYR A 41 -10.56 -7.14 11.55
C TYR A 41 -10.78 -8.49 12.23
N ALA A 42 -10.18 -9.56 11.74
CA ALA A 42 -10.21 -10.86 12.40
C ALA A 42 -9.39 -10.90 13.70
N GLU A 43 -8.19 -10.30 13.70
CA GLU A 43 -7.18 -10.51 14.76
C GLU A 43 -6.89 -9.26 15.61
N GLY A 44 -7.32 -8.09 15.14
CA GLY A 44 -7.12 -6.82 15.82
C GLY A 44 -5.65 -6.37 15.89
N PRO A 45 -5.34 -5.40 16.77
CA PRO A 45 -3.98 -4.86 16.92
C PRO A 45 -2.93 -5.88 17.37
N SER A 46 -3.36 -7.02 17.92
CA SER A 46 -2.45 -8.05 18.46
C SER A 46 -1.57 -8.65 17.36
N ILE A 47 -2.13 -8.89 16.17
CA ILE A 47 -1.36 -9.45 15.05
C ILE A 47 -0.28 -8.47 14.55
N VAL A 48 -0.57 -7.16 14.56
CA VAL A 48 0.41 -6.14 14.18
C VAL A 48 1.62 -6.17 15.13
N LYS A 49 1.36 -6.19 16.45
CA LYS A 49 2.42 -6.25 17.46
C LYS A 49 3.28 -7.51 17.34
N GLU A 50 2.65 -8.66 17.07
CA GLU A 50 3.37 -9.92 16.92
C GLU A 50 4.25 -9.93 15.67
N ILE A 51 3.77 -9.42 14.55
CA ILE A 51 4.53 -9.31 13.31
C ILE A 51 5.70 -8.33 13.48
N LYS A 52 5.49 -7.19 14.15
CA LYS A 52 6.58 -6.24 14.50
C LYS A 52 7.64 -6.89 15.38
N ALA A 53 7.23 -7.69 16.38
CA ALA A 53 8.17 -8.41 17.27
C ALA A 53 9.04 -9.42 16.52
N ARG A 54 8.62 -9.90 15.34
CA ARG A 54 9.42 -10.77 14.45
C ARG A 54 10.38 -9.98 13.54
N GLY A 55 10.40 -8.63 13.64
CA GLY A 55 11.32 -7.75 12.92
C GLY A 55 10.84 -7.31 11.54
N HIS A 56 9.58 -7.52 11.19
CA HIS A 56 9.03 -7.08 9.92
C HIS A 56 8.63 -5.60 9.94
N LYS A 57 8.79 -4.92 8.80
CA LYS A 57 8.11 -3.66 8.51
C LYS A 57 6.64 -3.94 8.16
N ILE A 58 5.75 -3.00 8.49
CA ILE A 58 4.30 -3.16 8.26
C ILE A 58 3.71 -1.95 7.53
N PHE A 59 3.05 -2.24 6.41
CA PHE A 59 2.06 -1.36 5.81
C PHE A 59 0.67 -1.79 6.28
N LEU A 60 0.02 -1.00 7.14
CA LEU A 60 -1.33 -1.26 7.62
C LEU A 60 -2.35 -0.63 6.67
N ASP A 61 -2.96 -1.47 5.84
CA ASP A 61 -3.79 -1.09 4.68
C ASP A 61 -5.29 -1.16 5.01
N LEU A 62 -5.78 -0.18 5.78
CA LEU A 62 -7.19 -0.13 6.22
C LEU A 62 -8.05 0.85 5.43
N LYS A 63 -7.44 1.71 4.60
CA LYS A 63 -8.13 2.65 3.69
C LYS A 63 -9.19 3.50 4.38
N LEU A 64 -8.80 4.20 5.47
CA LEU A 64 -9.74 5.01 6.25
C LEU A 64 -10.46 6.04 5.37
N HIS A 65 -11.78 6.13 5.56
CA HIS A 65 -12.62 7.08 4.86
C HIS A 65 -13.84 7.40 5.72
N ASP A 66 -13.83 8.56 6.37
CA ASP A 66 -14.89 9.06 7.24
C ASP A 66 -14.75 10.58 7.41
N ILE A 67 -15.60 11.23 8.19
CA ILE A 67 -15.47 12.65 8.50
C ILE A 67 -14.12 12.94 9.18
N PRO A 68 -13.55 14.15 9.00
CA PRO A 68 -12.16 14.47 9.42
C PRO A 68 -11.86 14.13 10.89
N ASN A 69 -12.78 14.41 11.81
CA ASN A 69 -12.57 14.15 13.25
C ASN A 69 -12.54 12.65 13.59
N THR A 70 -13.35 11.83 12.91
CA THR A 70 -13.32 10.36 13.09
C THR A 70 -12.00 9.79 12.61
N VAL A 71 -11.57 10.19 11.40
CA VAL A 71 -10.28 9.75 10.84
C VAL A 71 -9.11 10.20 11.70
N LYS A 72 -9.11 11.45 12.19
CA LYS A 72 -8.11 11.96 13.13
C LYS A 72 -7.98 11.07 14.37
N LYS A 73 -9.10 10.73 15.02
CA LYS A 73 -9.10 9.87 16.22
C LYS A 73 -8.65 8.45 15.91
N ALA A 74 -9.08 7.88 14.79
CA ALA A 74 -8.63 6.56 14.34
C ALA A 74 -7.11 6.53 14.08
N MET A 75 -6.58 7.53 13.38
CA MET A 75 -5.14 7.64 13.11
C MET A 75 -4.32 7.82 14.39
N ALA A 76 -4.83 8.53 15.42
CA ALA A 76 -4.18 8.61 16.72
C ALA A 76 -4.07 7.24 17.42
N VAL A 77 -5.05 6.35 17.23
CA VAL A 77 -4.95 4.96 17.71
C VAL A 77 -3.91 4.19 16.90
N LEU A 78 -3.93 4.31 15.57
CA LEU A 78 -2.99 3.60 14.69
C LEU A 78 -1.53 4.06 14.91
N SER A 79 -1.30 5.32 15.27
CA SER A 79 0.05 5.85 15.54
C SER A 79 0.80 5.09 16.65
N ASN A 80 0.07 4.39 17.54
CA ASN A 80 0.63 3.64 18.65
C ASN A 80 0.93 2.16 18.28
N LEU A 81 0.68 1.73 17.05
CA LEU A 81 0.91 0.33 16.62
C LEU A 81 2.32 0.10 16.05
N ASP A 82 3.15 1.14 16.00
CA ASP A 82 4.52 1.08 15.46
C ASP A 82 4.56 0.53 14.01
N VAL A 83 3.56 0.86 13.20
CA VAL A 83 3.55 0.54 11.77
C VAL A 83 4.43 1.52 10.99
N ASP A 84 4.93 1.11 9.85
CA ASP A 84 5.83 1.92 9.02
C ASP A 84 5.04 2.78 8.02
N ILE A 85 3.94 2.25 7.48
CA ILE A 85 3.03 2.94 6.55
C ILE A 85 1.59 2.66 6.95
N THR A 86 0.71 3.66 6.78
CA THR A 86 -0.75 3.48 6.80
C THR A 86 -1.41 4.32 5.71
N ASN A 87 -2.71 4.13 5.46
CA ASN A 87 -3.37 4.81 4.37
C ASN A 87 -4.81 5.25 4.68
N LEU A 88 -5.32 6.05 3.76
CA LEU A 88 -6.70 6.53 3.68
C LEU A 88 -7.11 6.66 2.20
N HIS A 89 -8.37 6.97 1.91
CA HIS A 89 -8.81 7.32 0.56
C HIS A 89 -8.65 8.82 0.26
N ALA A 90 -8.07 9.16 -0.89
CA ALA A 90 -7.93 10.55 -1.34
C ALA A 90 -9.29 11.24 -1.55
N ALA A 91 -10.32 10.47 -1.92
CA ALA A 91 -11.70 10.96 -2.09
C ALA A 91 -12.31 11.57 -0.80
N GLY A 92 -11.72 11.36 0.37
CA GLY A 92 -12.15 11.94 1.64
C GLY A 92 -11.86 13.44 1.80
N THR A 93 -11.28 14.10 0.80
CA THR A 93 -10.97 15.52 0.73
C THR A 93 -9.73 15.96 1.56
N THR A 94 -9.24 17.15 1.27
CA THR A 94 -8.09 17.76 1.96
C THR A 94 -8.31 17.87 3.49
N ALA A 95 -9.54 18.16 3.92
CA ALA A 95 -9.85 18.30 5.34
C ALA A 95 -9.67 16.99 6.11
N MET A 96 -10.11 15.86 5.52
CA MET A 96 -9.92 14.54 6.10
C MET A 96 -8.44 14.15 6.14
N MET A 97 -7.70 14.38 5.05
CA MET A 97 -6.27 14.08 4.97
C MET A 97 -5.44 14.87 6.00
N LYS A 98 -5.73 16.17 6.18
CA LYS A 98 -5.08 17.00 7.22
C LYS A 98 -5.42 16.52 8.63
N GLY A 99 -6.69 16.18 8.89
CA GLY A 99 -7.11 15.59 10.15
C GLY A 99 -6.39 14.26 10.43
N ALA A 100 -6.22 13.43 9.41
CA ALA A 100 -5.47 12.17 9.50
C ALA A 100 -4.00 12.40 9.90
N LEU A 101 -3.31 13.36 9.26
CA LEU A 101 -1.92 13.73 9.61
C LEU A 101 -1.81 14.21 11.04
N GLU A 102 -2.72 15.09 11.46
CA GLU A 102 -2.74 15.59 12.82
C GLU A 102 -2.90 14.46 13.86
N GLY A 103 -3.82 13.52 13.59
CA GLY A 103 -4.03 12.37 14.47
C GLY A 103 -2.87 11.38 14.46
N LEU A 104 -2.22 11.16 13.32
CA LEU A 104 -1.14 10.19 13.17
C LEU A 104 0.18 10.68 13.77
N THR A 105 0.37 12.00 13.86
CA THR A 105 1.60 12.61 14.41
C THR A 105 1.62 12.52 15.93
N ARG A 106 2.64 11.86 16.46
CA ARG A 106 2.86 11.69 17.91
C ARG A 106 3.33 13.02 18.56
N PRO A 107 3.25 13.14 19.89
CA PRO A 107 3.71 14.35 20.58
C PRO A 107 5.19 14.72 20.34
N ASP A 108 6.03 13.75 20.02
CA ASP A 108 7.44 13.93 19.68
C ASP A 108 7.68 14.32 18.20
N GLY A 109 6.61 14.49 17.43
CA GLY A 109 6.65 14.82 16.01
C GLY A 109 6.88 13.62 15.08
N THR A 110 7.10 12.42 15.60
CA THR A 110 7.26 11.21 14.77
C THR A 110 5.91 10.66 14.31
N ARG A 111 5.90 9.99 13.17
CA ARG A 111 4.71 9.31 12.65
C ARG A 111 5.09 8.24 11.62
N PRO A 112 4.22 7.24 11.38
CA PRO A 112 4.28 6.42 10.17
C PRO A 112 4.13 7.28 8.90
N LEU A 113 4.56 6.76 7.75
CA LEU A 113 4.20 7.35 6.47
C LEU A 113 2.69 7.24 6.26
N LEU A 114 2.09 8.33 5.78
CA LEU A 114 0.67 8.39 5.44
C LEU A 114 0.52 8.56 3.93
N ILE A 115 -0.16 7.62 3.29
CA ILE A 115 -0.40 7.64 1.85
C ILE A 115 -1.88 7.61 1.53
N ALA A 116 -2.27 8.14 0.37
CA ALA A 116 -3.66 8.14 -0.06
C ALA A 116 -3.91 7.15 -1.20
N VAL A 117 -4.99 6.38 -1.10
CA VAL A 117 -5.48 5.56 -2.23
C VAL A 117 -6.22 6.48 -3.20
N THR A 118 -5.81 6.48 -4.46
CA THR A 118 -6.44 7.26 -5.54
C THR A 118 -7.69 6.52 -6.05
N GLN A 119 -7.68 6.03 -7.30
CA GLN A 119 -8.72 5.12 -7.76
C GLN A 119 -8.25 3.67 -7.58
N LEU A 120 -9.16 2.77 -7.20
CA LEU A 120 -8.85 1.35 -7.08
C LEU A 120 -8.49 0.75 -8.44
N THR A 121 -7.56 -0.19 -8.49
CA THR A 121 -7.16 -0.84 -9.75
C THR A 121 -8.28 -1.65 -10.43
N SER A 122 -9.36 -1.93 -9.71
CA SER A 122 -10.60 -2.52 -10.22
C SER A 122 -11.56 -1.51 -10.85
N THR A 123 -11.39 -0.20 -10.58
CA THR A 123 -12.21 0.86 -11.16
C THR A 123 -11.73 1.17 -12.57
N ASP A 124 -12.63 1.12 -13.54
CA ASP A 124 -12.43 1.58 -14.90
C ASP A 124 -13.21 2.88 -15.17
N GLN A 125 -13.00 3.49 -16.35
CA GLN A 125 -13.64 4.73 -16.73
C GLN A 125 -15.18 4.63 -16.66
N GLU A 126 -15.74 3.56 -17.19
CA GLU A 126 -17.19 3.35 -17.25
C GLU A 126 -17.82 3.27 -15.85
N SER A 127 -17.25 2.49 -14.94
CA SER A 127 -17.74 2.38 -13.56
C SER A 127 -17.57 3.68 -12.79
N MET A 128 -16.48 4.41 -13.03
CA MET A 128 -16.25 5.70 -12.39
C MET A 128 -17.31 6.74 -12.83
N GLU A 129 -17.63 6.81 -14.12
CA GLU A 129 -18.64 7.71 -14.63
C GLU A 129 -20.05 7.34 -14.15
N ARG A 130 -20.40 6.05 -14.22
CA ARG A 130 -21.73 5.55 -13.89
C ARG A 130 -22.03 5.61 -12.39
N ASP A 131 -21.09 5.11 -11.57
CA ASP A 131 -21.35 4.84 -10.15
C ASP A 131 -20.86 5.96 -9.24
N LEU A 132 -19.78 6.67 -9.62
CA LEU A 132 -19.22 7.79 -8.86
C LEU A 132 -19.60 9.15 -9.46
N LEU A 133 -20.22 9.20 -10.66
CA LEU A 133 -20.59 10.40 -11.38
C LEU A 133 -19.39 11.33 -11.71
N ILE A 134 -18.18 10.77 -11.80
CA ILE A 134 -16.97 11.49 -12.19
C ILE A 134 -16.75 11.26 -13.69
N LYS A 135 -16.81 12.35 -14.48
CA LYS A 135 -16.78 12.31 -15.95
C LYS A 135 -15.40 12.55 -16.54
N GLU A 136 -14.49 13.10 -15.76
CA GLU A 136 -13.11 13.35 -16.17
C GLU A 136 -12.39 12.04 -16.48
N PRO A 137 -11.39 12.05 -17.37
CA PRO A 137 -10.55 10.88 -17.63
C PRO A 137 -9.94 10.34 -16.34
N ILE A 138 -9.96 9.02 -16.15
CA ILE A 138 -9.48 8.38 -14.92
C ILE A 138 -8.04 8.77 -14.58
N ASP A 139 -7.19 8.94 -15.59
CA ASP A 139 -5.80 9.38 -15.41
C ASP A 139 -5.73 10.79 -14.79
N GLU A 140 -6.59 11.71 -15.22
CA GLU A 140 -6.65 13.08 -14.67
C GLU A 140 -7.21 13.08 -13.24
N VAL A 141 -8.18 12.22 -12.95
CA VAL A 141 -8.71 12.05 -11.58
C VAL A 141 -7.62 11.51 -10.64
N VAL A 142 -6.84 10.53 -11.08
CA VAL A 142 -5.71 10.00 -10.29
C VAL A 142 -4.66 11.09 -10.04
N MET A 143 -4.30 11.88 -11.06
CA MET A 143 -3.34 12.98 -10.90
C MET A 143 -3.87 14.06 -9.96
N HIS A 144 -5.16 14.44 -10.08
CA HIS A 144 -5.80 15.39 -9.16
C HIS A 144 -5.76 14.90 -7.70
N TYR A 145 -6.05 13.64 -7.47
CA TYR A 145 -5.96 13.04 -6.14
C TYR A 145 -4.52 13.01 -5.60
N ALA A 146 -3.53 12.73 -6.44
CA ALA A 146 -2.13 12.77 -6.07
C ALA A 146 -1.69 14.18 -5.64
N GLU A 147 -2.01 15.19 -6.45
CA GLU A 147 -1.71 16.60 -6.13
C GLU A 147 -2.42 17.06 -4.86
N THR A 148 -3.69 16.66 -4.68
CA THR A 148 -4.46 16.99 -3.47
C THR A 148 -3.84 16.35 -2.22
N ALA A 149 -3.42 15.09 -2.31
CA ALA A 149 -2.74 14.39 -1.21
C ALA A 149 -1.40 15.04 -0.88
N LYS A 150 -0.58 15.37 -1.89
CA LYS A 150 0.68 16.11 -1.72
C LYS A 150 0.46 17.46 -1.03
N ASN A 151 -0.52 18.24 -1.52
CA ASN A 151 -0.85 19.57 -0.97
C ASN A 151 -1.43 19.49 0.45
N ALA A 152 -2.03 18.36 0.83
CA ALA A 152 -2.45 18.10 2.21
C ALA A 152 -1.27 17.72 3.13
N GLY A 153 -0.09 17.40 2.58
CA GLY A 153 1.13 17.05 3.30
C GLY A 153 1.35 15.54 3.48
N LEU A 154 0.67 14.70 2.70
CA LEU A 154 0.88 13.25 2.71
C LEU A 154 2.23 12.89 2.06
N ASP A 155 2.72 11.69 2.35
CA ASP A 155 4.03 11.20 1.90
C ASP A 155 3.97 10.54 0.53
N GLY A 156 2.79 10.14 0.05
CA GLY A 156 2.63 9.46 -1.22
C GLY A 156 1.22 8.97 -1.48
N ILE A 157 1.09 8.11 -2.49
CA ILE A 157 -0.18 7.53 -2.91
C ILE A 157 -0.06 6.03 -3.21
N VAL A 158 -1.21 5.35 -3.24
CA VAL A 158 -1.41 4.07 -3.91
C VAL A 158 -2.01 4.35 -5.27
N CYS A 159 -1.34 3.90 -6.33
CA CYS A 159 -1.79 4.06 -7.72
C CYS A 159 -1.43 2.82 -8.56
N SER A 160 -1.90 2.75 -9.79
CA SER A 160 -1.45 1.72 -10.74
C SER A 160 0.03 1.93 -11.09
N PRO A 161 0.81 0.86 -11.35
CA PRO A 161 2.18 1.01 -11.84
C PRO A 161 2.29 1.91 -13.09
N LEU A 162 1.29 1.88 -13.98
CA LEU A 162 1.23 2.71 -15.20
C LEU A 162 1.19 4.23 -14.91
N GLU A 163 0.82 4.62 -13.70
CA GLU A 163 0.65 6.01 -13.28
C GLU A 163 1.88 6.56 -12.53
N ALA A 164 2.78 5.69 -12.02
CA ALA A 164 3.87 6.08 -11.13
C ALA A 164 4.78 7.18 -11.71
N GLY A 165 5.24 7.02 -12.95
CA GLY A 165 6.07 8.03 -13.62
C GLY A 165 5.36 9.38 -13.84
N LYS A 166 4.03 9.35 -14.12
CA LYS A 166 3.22 10.58 -14.25
C LYS A 166 3.09 11.29 -12.90
N VAL A 167 2.92 10.51 -11.82
CA VAL A 167 2.85 11.03 -10.44
C VAL A 167 4.15 11.72 -10.05
N HIS A 168 5.30 11.12 -10.31
CA HIS A 168 6.60 11.75 -10.06
C HIS A 168 6.77 13.03 -10.87
N GLY A 169 6.35 13.04 -12.14
CA GLY A 169 6.38 14.25 -12.97
C GLY A 169 5.52 15.40 -12.42
N ARG A 170 4.37 15.11 -11.82
CA ARG A 170 3.44 16.11 -11.24
C ARG A 170 3.77 16.46 -9.79
N CYS A 171 4.13 15.45 -9.00
CA CYS A 171 4.30 15.58 -7.55
C CYS A 171 5.77 15.64 -7.11
N GLY A 172 6.72 15.35 -8.00
CA GLY A 172 8.16 15.28 -7.69
C GLY A 172 8.60 13.91 -7.18
N GLU A 173 9.88 13.62 -7.35
CA GLU A 173 10.52 12.32 -7.10
C GLU A 173 10.46 11.85 -5.63
N ASN A 174 10.23 12.74 -4.69
CA ASN A 174 10.12 12.40 -3.26
C ASN A 174 8.70 12.03 -2.82
N PHE A 175 7.70 12.17 -3.70
CA PHE A 175 6.32 11.79 -3.40
C PHE A 175 6.11 10.32 -3.76
N LEU A 176 5.98 9.47 -2.76
CA LEU A 176 6.05 8.02 -2.88
C LEU A 176 4.89 7.44 -3.70
N THR A 177 5.22 6.44 -4.51
CA THR A 177 4.24 5.63 -5.25
C THR A 177 4.29 4.19 -4.75
N ILE A 178 3.14 3.67 -4.29
CA ILE A 178 2.96 2.27 -3.89
C ILE A 178 2.01 1.62 -4.89
N THR A 179 2.50 0.62 -5.61
CA THR A 179 1.81 0.09 -6.78
C THR A 179 1.44 -1.39 -6.61
N PRO A 180 0.15 -1.71 -6.40
CA PRO A 180 -0.36 -3.07 -6.40
C PRO A 180 -0.59 -3.60 -7.83
N GLY A 181 -0.97 -4.88 -7.94
CA GLY A 181 -1.28 -5.49 -9.23
C GLY A 181 -0.06 -6.02 -9.98
N VAL A 182 1.03 -6.27 -9.26
CA VAL A 182 2.27 -6.82 -9.83
C VAL A 182 2.21 -8.34 -9.92
N ARG A 183 2.65 -8.90 -11.05
CA ARG A 183 2.70 -10.34 -11.35
C ARG A 183 4.01 -10.67 -12.05
N PHE A 184 4.51 -11.89 -11.90
CA PHE A 184 5.61 -12.37 -12.74
C PHE A 184 5.15 -12.56 -14.19
N ALA A 185 6.08 -12.43 -15.14
CA ALA A 185 5.77 -12.56 -16.57
C ALA A 185 5.20 -13.94 -16.95
N ASP A 186 5.58 -14.98 -16.21
CA ASP A 186 5.16 -16.38 -16.34
C ASP A 186 3.99 -16.73 -15.40
N GLY A 187 3.39 -15.77 -14.71
CA GLY A 187 2.37 -15.97 -13.70
C GLY A 187 0.93 -15.74 -14.18
N ASP A 188 -0.04 -16.23 -13.38
CA ASP A 188 -1.47 -16.00 -13.64
C ASP A 188 -1.86 -14.54 -13.32
N VAL A 189 -2.60 -13.92 -14.24
CA VAL A 189 -3.11 -12.54 -14.13
C VAL A 189 -4.18 -12.43 -13.02
N GLY A 190 -4.99 -13.48 -12.83
CA GLY A 190 -6.06 -13.53 -11.82
C GLY A 190 -7.12 -12.44 -12.03
N ASP A 191 -7.51 -11.78 -10.95
CA ASP A 191 -8.55 -10.75 -10.88
C ASP A 191 -8.06 -9.32 -11.22
N GLN A 192 -6.79 -9.14 -11.56
CA GLN A 192 -6.22 -7.83 -11.86
C GLN A 192 -6.40 -7.46 -13.35
N LYS A 193 -6.96 -6.27 -13.61
CA LYS A 193 -7.17 -5.75 -14.97
C LYS A 193 -5.94 -5.01 -15.52
N ARG A 194 -5.09 -4.46 -14.65
CA ARG A 194 -3.90 -3.68 -15.00
C ARG A 194 -2.69 -4.28 -14.30
N VAL A 195 -2.05 -5.26 -14.95
CA VAL A 195 -0.89 -5.98 -14.39
C VAL A 195 0.43 -5.50 -14.98
N MET A 196 1.48 -5.62 -14.19
CA MET A 196 2.84 -5.27 -14.59
C MET A 196 3.84 -6.21 -13.91
N THR A 197 4.98 -6.46 -14.57
CA THR A 197 6.06 -7.24 -13.93
C THR A 197 6.85 -6.39 -12.93
N PRO A 198 7.56 -6.99 -11.96
CA PRO A 198 8.43 -6.25 -11.05
C PRO A 198 9.46 -5.39 -11.79
N ALA A 199 10.13 -5.95 -12.80
CA ALA A 199 11.10 -5.22 -13.62
C ALA A 199 10.47 -4.02 -14.36
N ALA A 200 9.30 -4.20 -14.99
CA ALA A 200 8.61 -3.10 -15.66
C ALA A 200 8.13 -2.01 -14.67
N ALA A 201 7.68 -2.38 -13.47
CA ALA A 201 7.32 -1.42 -12.42
C ALA A 201 8.55 -0.61 -11.94
N LYS A 202 9.73 -1.26 -11.89
CA LYS A 202 11.01 -0.60 -11.61
C LYS A 202 11.35 0.44 -12.68
N GLU A 203 11.22 0.08 -13.96
CA GLU A 203 11.53 0.97 -15.11
C GLU A 203 10.64 2.21 -15.15
N ILE A 204 9.34 2.05 -14.82
CA ILE A 204 8.37 3.18 -14.78
C ILE A 204 8.58 4.05 -13.53
N GLY A 205 9.38 3.61 -12.56
CA GLY A 205 9.73 4.42 -11.40
C GLY A 205 8.88 4.20 -10.16
N SER A 206 8.16 3.07 -10.02
CA SER A 206 7.50 2.74 -8.74
C SER A 206 8.52 2.70 -7.60
N ASP A 207 8.15 3.24 -6.42
CA ASP A 207 8.99 3.20 -5.21
C ASP A 207 8.78 1.90 -4.44
N TYR A 208 7.52 1.48 -4.33
CA TYR A 208 7.14 0.21 -3.71
C TYR A 208 6.19 -0.55 -4.62
N ILE A 209 6.36 -1.88 -4.68
CA ILE A 209 5.38 -2.77 -5.30
C ILE A 209 4.68 -3.61 -4.24
N VAL A 210 3.38 -3.88 -4.42
CA VAL A 210 2.63 -4.78 -3.54
C VAL A 210 2.32 -6.06 -4.29
N VAL A 211 2.85 -7.17 -3.77
CA VAL A 211 2.75 -8.50 -4.38
C VAL A 211 2.05 -9.45 -3.41
N GLY A 212 0.95 -10.05 -3.83
CA GLY A 212 0.19 -11.03 -3.05
C GLY A 212 0.46 -12.47 -3.52
N ARG A 213 -0.54 -13.09 -4.15
CA ARG A 213 -0.54 -14.51 -4.58
C ARG A 213 0.73 -14.98 -5.30
N PRO A 214 1.40 -14.20 -6.14
CA PRO A 214 2.67 -14.62 -6.74
C PRO A 214 3.75 -15.03 -5.72
N ILE A 215 3.67 -14.51 -4.49
CA ILE A 215 4.56 -14.90 -3.39
C ILE A 215 3.82 -15.79 -2.40
N THR A 216 2.63 -15.38 -1.94
CA THR A 216 1.93 -16.05 -0.83
C THR A 216 1.40 -17.44 -1.18
N ALA A 217 1.07 -17.69 -2.47
CA ALA A 217 0.61 -18.97 -2.99
C ALA A 217 1.67 -19.75 -3.78
N ALA A 218 2.93 -19.26 -3.82
CA ALA A 218 4.01 -19.98 -4.47
C ALA A 218 4.36 -21.28 -3.74
N ALA A 219 4.82 -22.28 -4.47
CA ALA A 219 5.33 -23.52 -3.87
C ALA A 219 6.52 -23.26 -2.93
N ASP A 220 7.38 -22.31 -3.30
CA ASP A 220 8.44 -21.76 -2.47
C ASP A 220 8.27 -20.23 -2.37
N PRO A 221 7.63 -19.73 -1.29
CA PRO A 221 7.43 -18.31 -1.10
C PRO A 221 8.71 -17.51 -0.89
N VAL A 222 9.75 -18.13 -0.32
CA VAL A 222 11.04 -17.47 -0.08
C VAL A 222 11.71 -17.19 -1.43
N ALA A 223 11.86 -18.22 -2.28
CA ALA A 223 12.44 -18.07 -3.60
C ALA A 223 11.63 -17.08 -4.48
N ALA A 224 10.29 -17.09 -4.38
CA ALA A 224 9.44 -16.13 -5.09
C ALA A 224 9.64 -14.69 -4.62
N TYR A 225 9.80 -14.47 -3.31
CA TYR A 225 10.11 -13.16 -2.73
C TYR A 225 11.49 -12.67 -3.18
N GLU A 226 12.52 -13.51 -3.08
CA GLU A 226 13.89 -13.17 -3.50
C GLU A 226 13.96 -12.84 -4.99
N ARG A 227 13.27 -13.61 -5.84
CA ARG A 227 13.12 -13.28 -7.28
C ARG A 227 12.49 -11.89 -7.47
N CYS A 228 11.41 -11.61 -6.73
CA CYS A 228 10.73 -10.33 -6.84
C CYS A 228 11.63 -9.16 -6.41
N VAL A 229 12.43 -9.34 -5.35
CA VAL A 229 13.42 -8.36 -4.88
C VAL A 229 14.49 -8.13 -5.94
N ALA A 230 15.06 -9.19 -6.51
CA ALA A 230 16.08 -9.09 -7.55
C ALA A 230 15.57 -8.37 -8.81
N GLU A 231 14.33 -8.67 -9.25
CA GLU A 231 13.73 -8.01 -10.42
C GLU A 231 13.37 -6.54 -10.18
N PHE A 232 13.02 -6.15 -8.94
CA PHE A 232 12.53 -4.81 -8.62
C PHE A 232 13.55 -3.89 -7.96
N CYS A 233 14.33 -4.40 -7.00
CA CYS A 233 15.23 -3.57 -6.17
C CYS A 233 16.64 -3.48 -6.74
N ASP A 234 17.17 -4.59 -7.30
CA ASP A 234 18.54 -4.73 -7.79
C ASP A 234 18.67 -4.30 -9.26
#